data_5f4affc0ad2303f1f46238c973be1bd4
#
_entry.id   5f4affc0ad2303f1f46238c973be1bd4
#
_cell.length_a   1.000
_cell.length_b   1.000
_cell.length_c   1.000
_cell.angle_alpha   90.00
_cell.angle_beta   90.00
_cell.angle_gamma   90.00
#
_symmetry.space_group_name_H-M   'P 1'
#
loop_
_entity.id
_entity.type
_entity.pdbx_description
1 polymer ?
#
loop_
_entity_poly.entity_id
_entity_poly.type
_entity_poly.pdbx_seq_one_letter_code
_entity_poly.pdbx_strand_id
1 'polypeptide(L)'
;RIINYSFYDRYRNELYFLTGLFILAFILVLVSWLRIRRRSREERKNLEMLEEIHKRLTLSMDGGRVALWDIQGENIEFDENYTRLVGMEQRTFVRTDFLKYAYPDDVSLLNSLYETLHQSTDMHVRRVRFSFSEEDYRWYELRCRSLKDAKGRIMLAGIMQDIQIQVEH
;
A
#
# COMPACT_ATOMS: atom_id res chain seq x y z
N ARG A 1 5.16 47.70 -69.97
CA ARG A 1 5.74 47.48 -68.60
C ARG A 1 4.86 46.43 -67.95
N ILE A 2 5.34 45.17 -67.98
CA ILE A 2 4.73 44.02 -67.25
C ILE A 2 5.24 44.09 -65.83
N ILE A 3 4.39 44.48 -64.91
CA ILE A 3 4.71 44.38 -63.46
C ILE A 3 4.51 42.95 -63.07
N ASN A 4 5.60 42.19 -62.98
CA ASN A 4 5.59 40.87 -62.39
C ASN A 4 5.39 41.00 -60.91
N TYR A 5 4.13 40.95 -60.45
CA TYR A 5 3.84 40.75 -59.04
C TYR A 5 4.33 39.36 -58.68
N SER A 6 5.34 39.30 -57.83
CA SER A 6 5.85 38.04 -57.30
C SER A 6 4.71 37.31 -56.61
N PHE A 7 4.62 36.02 -56.82
CA PHE A 7 3.69 35.10 -56.12
C PHE A 7 3.69 35.37 -54.61
N TYR A 8 4.82 35.77 -54.06
CA TYR A 8 5.04 36.12 -52.65
C TYR A 8 4.18 37.32 -52.21
N ASP A 9 4.09 38.40 -53.01
CA ASP A 9 3.31 39.61 -52.67
C ASP A 9 1.82 39.35 -52.63
N ARG A 10 1.34 38.38 -53.42
CA ARG A 10 -0.08 38.07 -53.52
C ARG A 10 -0.56 37.22 -52.34
N TYR A 11 0.30 36.33 -51.83
CA TYR A 11 -0.06 35.39 -50.76
C TYR A 11 0.64 35.65 -49.42
N ARG A 12 1.33 36.76 -49.29
CA ARG A 12 2.12 37.13 -48.12
C ARG A 12 1.34 37.06 -46.82
N ASN A 13 0.12 37.60 -46.78
CA ASN A 13 -0.69 37.62 -45.58
C ASN A 13 -1.21 36.20 -45.20
N GLU A 14 -1.58 35.38 -46.17
CA GLU A 14 -1.98 33.99 -45.94
C GLU A 14 -0.81 33.13 -45.46
N LEU A 15 0.39 33.41 -46.01
CA LEU A 15 1.60 32.71 -45.61
C LEU A 15 1.96 33.01 -44.15
N TYR A 16 1.86 34.26 -43.70
CA TYR A 16 2.09 34.64 -42.33
C TYR A 16 1.03 34.05 -41.39
N PHE A 17 -0.22 33.98 -41.81
CA PHE A 17 -1.28 33.34 -41.05
C PHE A 17 -1.03 31.84 -40.86
N LEU A 18 -0.67 31.14 -41.93
CA LEU A 18 -0.32 29.70 -41.87
C LEU A 18 0.90 29.42 -41.01
N THR A 19 1.96 30.24 -41.13
CA THR A 19 3.15 30.09 -40.28
C THR A 19 2.84 30.33 -38.80
N GLY A 20 2.01 31.33 -38.49
CA GLY A 20 1.55 31.63 -37.14
C GLY A 20 0.74 30.46 -36.53
N LEU A 21 -0.17 29.90 -37.32
CA LEU A 21 -0.95 28.74 -36.92
C LEU A 21 -0.05 27.51 -36.61
N PHE A 22 0.97 27.30 -37.46
CA PHE A 22 1.91 26.18 -37.30
C PHE A 22 2.77 26.33 -36.03
N ILE A 23 3.23 27.57 -35.76
CA ILE A 23 3.98 27.89 -34.55
C ILE A 23 3.10 27.66 -33.30
N LEU A 24 1.84 28.11 -33.34
CA LEU A 24 0.90 27.90 -32.22
C LEU A 24 0.65 26.41 -31.96
N ALA A 25 0.39 25.63 -33.01
CA ALA A 25 0.22 24.19 -32.91
C ALA A 25 1.47 23.51 -32.32
N PHE A 26 2.65 23.91 -32.77
CA PHE A 26 3.92 23.38 -32.26
C PHE A 26 4.10 23.67 -30.75
N ILE A 27 3.78 24.90 -30.31
CA ILE A 27 3.84 25.29 -28.89
C ILE A 27 2.88 24.45 -28.07
N LEU A 28 1.64 24.25 -28.55
CA LEU A 28 0.65 23.41 -27.85
C LEU A 28 1.12 21.94 -27.68
N VAL A 29 1.70 21.38 -28.73
CA VAL A 29 2.27 20.02 -28.69
C VAL A 29 3.43 19.96 -27.70
N LEU A 30 4.34 20.95 -27.73
CA LEU A 30 5.49 21.03 -26.84
C LEU A 30 5.05 21.14 -25.37
N VAL A 31 4.09 22.01 -25.06
CA VAL A 31 3.53 22.18 -23.72
C VAL A 31 2.86 20.89 -23.23
N SER A 32 2.07 20.25 -24.10
CA SER A 32 1.44 18.97 -23.78
C SER A 32 2.47 17.88 -23.49
N TRP A 33 3.49 17.77 -24.32
CA TRP A 33 4.59 16.83 -24.13
C TRP A 33 5.36 17.05 -22.81
N LEU A 34 5.65 18.32 -22.48
CA LEU A 34 6.31 18.69 -21.22
C LEU A 34 5.44 18.36 -20.00
N ARG A 35 4.11 18.56 -20.08
CA ARG A 35 3.17 18.19 -19.01
C ARG A 35 3.15 16.68 -18.77
N ILE A 36 3.07 15.88 -19.84
CA ILE A 36 3.08 14.43 -19.77
C ILE A 36 4.40 13.94 -19.14
N ARG A 37 5.52 14.52 -19.59
CA ARG A 37 6.86 14.15 -19.10
C ARG A 37 7.07 14.50 -17.61
N ARG A 38 6.51 15.62 -17.14
CA ARG A 38 6.54 15.99 -15.70
C ARG A 38 5.73 15.00 -14.86
N ARG A 39 4.50 14.68 -15.29
CA ARG A 39 3.62 13.75 -14.60
C ARG A 39 4.25 12.35 -14.46
N SER A 40 4.83 11.85 -15.53
CA SER A 40 5.52 10.55 -15.53
C SER A 40 6.75 10.52 -14.60
N ARG A 41 7.45 11.64 -14.42
CA ARG A 41 8.60 11.73 -13.49
C ARG A 41 8.16 11.75 -12.02
N GLU A 42 7.05 12.40 -11.70
CA GLU A 42 6.49 12.43 -10.36
C GLU A 42 5.97 11.05 -9.93
N GLU A 43 5.27 10.36 -10.83
CA GLU A 43 4.81 8.99 -10.59
C GLU A 43 5.97 8.02 -10.35
N ARG A 44 7.04 8.09 -11.13
CA ARG A 44 8.24 7.26 -10.93
C ARG A 44 8.91 7.53 -9.59
N LYS A 45 9.08 8.79 -9.20
CA LYS A 45 9.66 9.15 -7.89
C LYS A 45 8.81 8.64 -6.72
N ASN A 46 7.49 8.70 -6.84
CA ASN A 46 6.59 8.18 -5.82
C ASN A 46 6.68 6.65 -5.70
N LEU A 47 6.79 5.95 -6.83
CA LEU A 47 6.99 4.49 -6.84
C LEU A 47 8.34 4.11 -6.24
N GLU A 48 9.44 4.77 -6.64
CA GLU A 48 10.78 4.54 -6.09
C GLU A 48 10.83 4.80 -4.58
N MET A 49 10.16 5.86 -4.11
CA MET A 49 10.06 6.17 -2.68
C MET A 49 9.24 5.12 -1.92
N LEU A 50 8.14 4.64 -2.49
CA LEU A 50 7.34 3.57 -1.90
C LEU A 50 8.13 2.26 -1.82
N GLU A 51 8.87 1.90 -2.88
CA GLU A 51 9.74 0.72 -2.89
C GLU A 51 10.85 0.84 -1.84
N GLU A 52 11.47 2.02 -1.69
CA GLU A 52 12.50 2.23 -0.68
C GLU A 52 11.95 2.13 0.74
N ILE A 53 10.77 2.73 1.01
CA ILE A 53 10.09 2.62 2.30
C ILE A 53 9.72 1.16 2.58
N HIS A 54 9.16 0.48 1.60
CA HIS A 54 8.80 -0.95 1.71
C HIS A 54 10.04 -1.80 2.01
N LYS A 55 11.14 -1.58 1.28
CA LYS A 55 12.42 -2.28 1.50
C LYS A 55 12.99 -2.01 2.90
N ARG A 56 12.95 -0.77 3.38
CA ARG A 56 13.40 -0.43 4.75
C ARG A 56 12.53 -1.07 5.81
N LEU A 57 11.21 -1.09 5.62
CA LEU A 57 10.29 -1.80 6.52
C LEU A 57 10.59 -3.29 6.54
N THR A 58 10.74 -3.92 5.37
CA THR A 58 11.07 -5.35 5.26
C THR A 58 12.39 -5.68 5.92
N LEU A 59 13.45 -4.89 5.70
CA LEU A 59 14.75 -5.09 6.36
C LEU A 59 14.69 -4.89 7.89
N SER A 60 13.84 -3.98 8.37
CA SER A 60 13.60 -3.81 9.81
C SER A 60 12.82 -4.98 10.41
N MET A 61 12.01 -5.66 9.60
CA MET A 61 11.22 -6.82 10.00
C MET A 61 12.00 -8.13 9.89
N ASP A 62 12.98 -8.26 8.99
CA ASP A 62 13.81 -9.46 8.82
C ASP A 62 14.64 -9.79 10.07
N GLY A 63 14.94 -8.78 10.91
CA GLY A 63 15.62 -8.97 12.21
C GLY A 63 14.68 -9.31 13.38
N GLY A 64 13.36 -9.19 13.22
CA GLY A 64 12.41 -9.34 14.30
C GLY A 64 11.20 -10.14 13.90
N ARG A 65 11.18 -11.42 13.91
CA ARG A 65 10.03 -12.35 13.87
C ARG A 65 8.65 -11.65 13.88
N VAL A 66 8.37 -10.85 12.82
CA VAL A 66 7.17 -10.01 12.68
C VAL A 66 6.48 -10.34 11.38
N ALA A 67 5.16 -10.52 11.42
CA ALA A 67 4.30 -10.64 10.25
C ALA A 67 3.29 -9.49 10.20
N LEU A 68 2.98 -9.00 9.00
CA LEU A 68 1.89 -8.08 8.76
C LEU A 68 0.60 -8.86 8.53
N TRP A 69 -0.51 -8.27 8.95
CA TRP A 69 -1.82 -8.82 8.68
C TRP A 69 -2.87 -7.72 8.48
N ASP A 70 -3.89 -8.04 7.71
CA ASP A 70 -5.08 -7.22 7.60
C ASP A 70 -6.36 -8.08 7.63
N ILE A 71 -7.47 -7.41 7.95
CA ILE A 71 -8.80 -8.02 7.94
C ILE A 71 -9.70 -7.18 7.04
N GLN A 72 -10.26 -7.85 6.03
CA GLN A 72 -11.29 -7.31 5.16
C GLN A 72 -12.55 -8.17 5.23
N GLY A 73 -13.60 -7.64 5.87
CA GLY A 73 -14.79 -8.44 6.20
C GLY A 73 -14.45 -9.52 7.21
N GLU A 74 -14.67 -10.79 6.86
CA GLU A 74 -14.39 -11.95 7.71
C GLU A 74 -13.02 -12.61 7.44
N ASN A 75 -12.27 -12.15 6.43
CA ASN A 75 -11.02 -12.75 6.04
C ASN A 75 -9.84 -12.02 6.66
N ILE A 76 -8.93 -12.79 7.25
CA ILE A 76 -7.60 -12.36 7.71
C ILE A 76 -6.60 -12.76 6.65
N GLU A 77 -5.76 -11.84 6.21
CA GLU A 77 -4.66 -12.07 5.28
C GLU A 77 -3.34 -11.68 5.92
N PHE A 78 -2.33 -12.56 5.80
CA PHE A 78 -0.97 -12.36 6.29
C PHE A 78 0.02 -12.19 5.13
N ASP A 79 1.08 -11.43 5.38
CA ASP A 79 2.20 -11.27 4.45
C ASP A 79 3.11 -12.54 4.39
N GLU A 80 4.13 -12.50 3.56
CA GLU A 80 5.07 -13.63 3.38
C GLU A 80 5.87 -13.96 4.64
N ASN A 81 6.07 -12.99 5.54
CA ASN A 81 6.81 -13.19 6.77
C ASN A 81 6.08 -14.10 7.75
N TYR A 82 4.74 -14.20 7.62
CA TYR A 82 3.94 -15.10 8.44
C TYR A 82 4.41 -16.57 8.32
N THR A 83 4.67 -17.05 7.11
CA THR A 83 5.19 -18.42 6.90
C THR A 83 6.50 -18.65 7.63
N ARG A 84 7.40 -17.66 7.65
CA ARG A 84 8.66 -17.72 8.39
C ARG A 84 8.46 -17.64 9.89
N LEU A 85 7.46 -16.84 10.33
CA LEU A 85 7.18 -16.63 11.75
C LEU A 85 6.59 -17.87 12.43
N VAL A 86 5.62 -18.53 11.77
CA VAL A 86 4.81 -19.62 12.37
C VAL A 86 5.01 -20.97 11.71
N GLY A 87 5.70 -21.06 10.56
CA GLY A 87 5.94 -22.32 9.84
C GLY A 87 4.75 -22.81 8.99
N MET A 88 3.70 -22.01 8.79
CA MET A 88 2.51 -22.37 8.01
C MET A 88 2.53 -21.73 6.62
N GLU A 89 2.22 -22.51 5.58
CA GLU A 89 2.09 -22.03 4.21
C GLU A 89 0.78 -21.27 3.98
N GLN A 90 -0.29 -21.64 4.70
CA GLN A 90 -1.57 -20.97 4.61
C GLN A 90 -1.47 -19.58 5.25
N ARG A 91 -1.84 -18.54 4.49
CA ARG A 91 -1.75 -17.13 4.90
C ARG A 91 -3.09 -16.41 4.94
N THR A 92 -4.14 -17.04 4.42
CA THR A 92 -5.50 -16.49 4.41
C THR A 92 -6.42 -17.39 5.20
N PHE A 93 -7.16 -16.81 6.14
CA PHE A 93 -8.06 -17.52 7.05
C PHE A 93 -9.37 -16.79 7.16
N VAL A 94 -10.46 -17.52 7.37
CA VAL A 94 -11.67 -16.94 7.94
C VAL A 94 -11.39 -16.66 9.42
N ARG A 95 -11.81 -15.51 9.92
CA ARG A 95 -11.54 -15.07 11.30
C ARG A 95 -11.89 -16.11 12.35
N THR A 96 -13.05 -16.73 12.24
CA THR A 96 -13.52 -17.79 13.16
C THR A 96 -12.63 -19.02 13.13
N ASP A 97 -12.05 -19.36 11.96
CA ASP A 97 -11.12 -20.50 11.84
C ASP A 97 -9.75 -20.15 12.41
N PHE A 98 -9.31 -18.89 12.28
CA PHE A 98 -8.05 -18.44 12.87
C PHE A 98 -8.09 -18.49 14.41
N LEU A 99 -9.23 -18.20 15.04
CA LEU A 99 -9.40 -18.27 16.49
C LEU A 99 -9.15 -19.68 17.07
N LYS A 100 -9.19 -20.74 16.27
CA LYS A 100 -8.89 -22.11 16.70
C LYS A 100 -7.43 -22.31 17.11
N TYR A 101 -6.53 -21.44 16.61
CA TYR A 101 -5.12 -21.44 16.98
C TYR A 101 -4.85 -20.69 18.28
N ALA A 102 -5.80 -19.89 18.77
CA ALA A 102 -5.65 -19.11 19.99
C ALA A 102 -5.79 -19.99 21.24
N TYR A 103 -5.06 -19.63 22.31
CA TYR A 103 -5.30 -20.21 23.60
C TYR A 103 -6.75 -19.96 24.05
N PRO A 104 -7.45 -20.93 24.62
CA PRO A 104 -8.90 -20.81 24.92
C PRO A 104 -9.27 -19.57 25.72
N ASP A 105 -8.50 -19.21 26.74
CA ASP A 105 -8.78 -18.03 27.57
C ASP A 105 -8.54 -16.71 26.83
N ASP A 106 -7.73 -16.70 25.77
CA ASP A 106 -7.39 -15.51 24.99
C ASP A 106 -8.41 -15.23 23.87
N VAL A 107 -9.31 -16.19 23.55
CA VAL A 107 -10.33 -16.02 22.49
C VAL A 107 -11.27 -14.87 22.80
N SER A 108 -11.70 -14.71 24.05
CA SER A 108 -12.56 -13.60 24.46
C SER A 108 -11.87 -12.24 24.29
N LEU A 109 -10.57 -12.15 24.58
CA LEU A 109 -9.74 -10.96 24.38
C LEU A 109 -9.63 -10.60 22.89
N LEU A 110 -9.44 -11.58 22.01
CA LEU A 110 -9.35 -11.37 20.57
C LEU A 110 -10.69 -10.90 19.98
N ASN A 111 -11.82 -11.46 20.42
CA ASN A 111 -13.13 -10.98 20.00
C ASN A 111 -13.39 -9.54 20.47
N SER A 112 -13.07 -9.21 21.73
CA SER A 112 -13.18 -7.85 22.25
C SER A 112 -12.29 -6.86 21.48
N LEU A 113 -11.08 -7.27 21.12
CA LEU A 113 -10.16 -6.47 20.30
C LEU A 113 -10.77 -6.18 18.92
N TYR A 114 -11.34 -7.17 18.27
CA TYR A 114 -12.00 -7.04 16.98
C TYR A 114 -13.14 -6.00 17.02
N GLU A 115 -14.02 -6.10 18.02
CA GLU A 115 -15.10 -5.14 18.23
C GLU A 115 -14.57 -3.71 18.50
N THR A 116 -13.54 -3.60 19.32
CA THR A 116 -12.92 -2.30 19.65
C THR A 116 -12.32 -1.64 18.41
N LEU A 117 -11.67 -2.41 17.54
CA LEU A 117 -11.08 -1.91 16.29
C LEU A 117 -12.12 -1.37 15.31
N HIS A 118 -13.36 -1.86 15.35
CA HIS A 118 -14.45 -1.31 14.52
C HIS A 118 -14.95 0.05 15.04
N GLN A 119 -14.71 0.35 16.32
CA GLN A 119 -15.23 1.56 16.99
C GLN A 119 -14.17 2.64 17.13
N SER A 120 -12.86 2.31 17.12
CA SER A 120 -11.76 3.24 17.32
C SER A 120 -10.71 3.11 16.23
N THR A 121 -10.09 4.24 15.88
CA THR A 121 -8.91 4.31 14.99
C THR A 121 -7.59 4.31 15.75
N ASP A 122 -7.64 4.23 17.07
CA ASP A 122 -6.45 4.23 17.92
C ASP A 122 -5.62 2.96 17.72
N MET A 123 -4.34 3.04 18.10
CA MET A 123 -3.46 1.89 18.12
C MET A 123 -3.75 1.05 19.37
N HIS A 124 -4.04 -0.22 19.15
CA HIS A 124 -4.24 -1.20 20.22
C HIS A 124 -3.10 -2.19 20.24
N VAL A 125 -2.65 -2.55 21.45
CA VAL A 125 -1.61 -3.56 21.68
C VAL A 125 -2.18 -4.63 22.60
N ARG A 126 -2.06 -5.90 22.18
CA ARG A 126 -2.49 -7.06 22.96
C ARG A 126 -1.45 -8.16 22.88
N ARG A 127 -1.25 -8.86 23.98
CA ARG A 127 -0.43 -10.06 24.04
C ARG A 127 -1.35 -11.26 24.16
N VAL A 128 -1.16 -12.22 23.28
CA VAL A 128 -2.01 -13.40 23.14
C VAL A 128 -1.15 -14.62 22.84
N ARG A 129 -1.68 -15.78 23.16
CA ARG A 129 -1.03 -17.07 22.91
C ARG A 129 -1.65 -17.74 21.71
N PHE A 130 -0.82 -18.17 20.78
CA PHE A 130 -1.22 -19.00 19.65
C PHE A 130 -0.39 -20.29 19.61
N SER A 131 -1.01 -21.38 19.14
CA SER A 131 -0.36 -22.61 18.77
C SER A 131 -0.61 -22.90 17.29
N PHE A 132 0.44 -22.91 16.50
CA PHE A 132 0.41 -23.24 15.07
C PHE A 132 1.02 -24.63 14.80
N SER A 133 1.56 -25.28 15.83
CA SER A 133 2.01 -26.66 15.86
C SER A 133 1.39 -27.34 17.08
N GLU A 134 1.22 -28.66 17.06
CA GLU A 134 0.55 -29.41 18.11
C GLU A 134 1.07 -29.05 19.53
N GLU A 135 0.20 -28.43 20.33
CA GLU A 135 0.32 -28.12 21.76
C GLU A 135 1.41 -27.16 22.23
N ASP A 136 2.19 -26.51 21.36
CA ASP A 136 3.19 -25.50 21.76
C ASP A 136 2.62 -24.08 21.62
N TYR A 137 2.01 -23.57 22.70
CA TYR A 137 1.52 -22.19 22.75
C TYR A 137 2.66 -21.21 22.96
N ARG A 138 2.78 -20.25 22.03
CA ARG A 138 3.79 -19.19 22.07
C ARG A 138 3.12 -17.84 22.24
N TRP A 139 3.83 -16.93 22.88
CA TRP A 139 3.37 -15.57 23.06
C TRP A 139 3.63 -14.70 21.84
N TYR A 140 2.59 -14.02 21.42
CA TYR A 140 2.65 -13.03 20.33
C TYR A 140 2.10 -11.70 20.82
N GLU A 141 2.73 -10.60 20.39
CA GLU A 141 2.21 -9.25 20.55
C GLU A 141 1.54 -8.81 19.24
N LEU A 142 0.27 -8.45 19.33
CA LEU A 142 -0.51 -7.87 18.25
C LEU A 142 -0.56 -6.35 18.45
N ARG A 143 -0.10 -5.60 17.45
CA ARG A 143 -0.28 -4.15 17.38
C ARG A 143 -1.12 -3.84 16.16
N CYS A 144 -2.27 -3.24 16.37
CA CYS A 144 -3.26 -3.10 15.32
C CYS A 144 -4.12 -1.84 15.48
N ARG A 145 -4.69 -1.41 14.39
CA ARG A 145 -5.64 -0.31 14.32
C ARG A 145 -6.58 -0.46 13.14
N SER A 146 -7.68 0.32 13.14
CA SER A 146 -8.51 0.44 11.96
C SER A 146 -7.96 1.53 11.02
N LEU A 147 -8.09 1.28 9.72
CA LEU A 147 -7.73 2.16 8.64
C LEU A 147 -8.95 2.33 7.73
N LYS A 148 -9.00 3.42 6.97
CA LYS A 148 -9.99 3.58 5.90
C LYS A 148 -9.27 3.47 4.56
N ASP A 149 -9.79 2.61 3.69
CA ASP A 149 -9.30 2.53 2.31
C ASP A 149 -9.69 3.78 1.52
N ALA A 150 -9.22 3.88 0.27
CA ALA A 150 -9.52 5.00 -0.63
C ALA A 150 -11.03 5.14 -0.94
N LYS A 151 -11.85 4.12 -0.68
CA LYS A 151 -13.30 4.11 -0.84
C LYS A 151 -14.05 4.34 0.48
N GLY A 152 -13.34 4.62 1.57
CA GLY A 152 -13.89 4.86 2.90
C GLY A 152 -14.32 3.58 3.65
N ARG A 153 -13.98 2.38 3.17
CA ARG A 153 -14.29 1.11 3.84
C ARG A 153 -13.29 0.89 4.98
N ILE A 154 -13.78 0.39 6.10
CA ILE A 154 -12.94 0.06 7.25
C ILE A 154 -12.14 -1.21 6.92
N MET A 155 -10.84 -1.13 7.11
CA MET A 155 -9.89 -2.23 7.06
C MET A 155 -9.16 -2.26 8.40
N LEU A 156 -9.08 -3.42 9.03
CA LEU A 156 -8.28 -3.62 10.23
C LEU A 156 -6.92 -4.11 9.82
N ALA A 157 -5.86 -3.51 10.32
CA ALA A 157 -4.51 -3.90 9.96
C ALA A 157 -3.57 -3.82 11.16
N GLY A 158 -2.53 -4.64 11.14
CA GLY A 158 -1.56 -4.66 12.21
C GLY A 158 -0.33 -5.51 11.94
N ILE A 159 0.43 -5.68 13.00
CA ILE A 159 1.58 -6.57 13.05
C ILE A 159 1.37 -7.64 14.12
N MET A 160 1.95 -8.82 13.89
CA MET A 160 2.06 -9.92 14.83
C MET A 160 3.55 -10.22 15.04
N GLN A 161 4.01 -10.15 16.29
CA GLN A 161 5.40 -10.34 16.68
C GLN A 161 5.52 -11.49 17.67
N ASP A 162 6.43 -12.44 17.44
CA ASP A 162 6.80 -13.46 18.43
C ASP A 162 7.60 -12.81 19.58
N ILE A 163 7.08 -12.87 20.80
CA ILE A 163 7.69 -12.30 22.01
C ILE A 163 8.07 -13.37 23.04
N GLN A 164 8.12 -14.65 22.66
CA GLN A 164 8.38 -15.76 23.60
C GLN A 164 9.64 -15.52 24.44
N ILE A 165 10.73 -15.10 23.83
CA ILE A 165 12.01 -14.83 24.52
C ILE A 165 11.90 -13.67 25.53
N GLN A 166 10.97 -12.73 25.31
CA GLN A 166 10.77 -11.54 26.18
C GLN A 166 9.93 -11.87 27.41
N VAL A 167 9.17 -12.96 27.40
CA VAL A 167 8.27 -13.36 28.49
C VAL A 167 8.96 -14.35 29.45
N GLU A 168 9.99 -15.05 28.96
CA GLU A 168 10.76 -16.04 29.77
C GLU A 168 11.82 -15.39 30.68
N HIS A 169 12.00 -14.06 30.62
CA HIS A 169 12.86 -13.26 31.49
C HIS A 169 12.06 -12.36 32.41
#